data_ff4cdd1e87c58c6b621b47a918b7e051
#
_entry.id   ff4cdd1e87c58c6b621b47a918b7e051
#
_cell.length_a   1.000
_cell.length_b   1.000
_cell.length_c   1.000
_cell.angle_alpha   90.00
_cell.angle_beta   90.00
_cell.angle_gamma   90.00
#
_symmetry.space_group_name_H-M   'P 1'
#
loop_
_entity.id
_entity.type
_entity.pdbx_description
1 polymer ?
#
loop_
_entity_poly.entity_id
_entity_poly.type
_entity_poly.pdbx_seq_one_letter_code
_entity_poly.pdbx_strand_id
1 'polypeptide(L)'
;MRSTRAIDGGTTVKAYRFLATCLIASGIAVGGSTSLAEDNPPFVRITPADVHWRDLPGGHGVQMAILQGDPSKPGGTYVIRVKFPPHLMDSPHWHPHDRYVTVLEGTWYSGTGDTFDPARAVPLKAGSFMFHPAKASHWDGSAGDEPVIVQITGEGPGATTQVDPKQPDWIEVHR
;
A
#
# COMPACT_ATOMS: atom_id res chain seq x y z
N MET A 1 40.58 -18.79 -49.91
CA MET A 1 40.84 -20.14 -50.45
C MET A 1 39.94 -21.15 -49.76
N ARG A 2 39.11 -21.82 -50.56
CA ARG A 2 38.36 -23.09 -50.32
C ARG A 2 37.30 -23.05 -49.20
N SER A 3 36.15 -23.53 -49.36
CA SER A 3 35.27 -24.12 -50.40
C SER A 3 34.14 -24.81 -49.66
N THR A 4 32.93 -24.41 -50.00
CA THR A 4 31.64 -25.14 -50.07
C THR A 4 31.58 -26.60 -49.62
N ARG A 5 30.46 -26.95 -48.91
CA ARG A 5 29.55 -28.01 -49.38
C ARG A 5 28.20 -27.98 -48.67
N ALA A 6 27.17 -27.80 -49.47
CA ALA A 6 25.78 -28.10 -49.14
C ALA A 6 25.57 -29.62 -49.20
N ILE A 7 24.69 -30.15 -48.36
CA ILE A 7 24.10 -31.48 -48.58
C ILE A 7 22.58 -31.33 -48.49
N ASP A 8 21.99 -31.55 -49.65
CA ASP A 8 20.58 -31.70 -49.93
C ASP A 8 20.13 -33.10 -49.46
N GLY A 9 19.01 -33.18 -48.78
CA GLY A 9 18.42 -34.43 -48.33
C GLY A 9 16.89 -34.35 -48.37
N GLY A 10 16.35 -34.39 -49.59
CA GLY A 10 14.92 -34.48 -49.81
C GLY A 10 14.35 -35.80 -49.35
N THR A 11 13.35 -35.75 -48.49
CA THR A 11 12.52 -36.92 -48.15
C THR A 11 11.09 -36.68 -48.63
N THR A 12 10.79 -37.39 -49.75
CA THR A 12 9.47 -37.43 -50.38
C THR A 12 8.53 -38.26 -49.54
N VAL A 13 7.51 -37.69 -48.95
CA VAL A 13 6.42 -38.41 -48.25
C VAL A 13 5.24 -38.57 -49.21
N LYS A 14 4.96 -39.84 -49.56
CA LYS A 14 3.80 -40.21 -50.37
C LYS A 14 2.49 -39.96 -49.59
N ALA A 15 1.62 -39.16 -50.19
CA ALA A 15 0.25 -38.96 -49.71
C ALA A 15 -0.61 -40.18 -50.10
N TYR A 16 -1.16 -40.83 -49.07
CA TYR A 16 -2.25 -41.82 -49.25
C TYR A 16 -3.58 -41.10 -49.11
N ARG A 17 -4.37 -41.04 -50.17
CA ARG A 17 -5.76 -40.60 -50.17
C ARG A 17 -6.64 -41.74 -49.62
N PHE A 18 -7.14 -41.60 -48.42
CA PHE A 18 -8.28 -42.38 -47.93
C PHE A 18 -9.55 -41.55 -48.11
N LEU A 19 -10.43 -42.02 -49.00
CA LEU A 19 -11.82 -41.57 -49.04
C LEU A 19 -12.56 -42.22 -47.87
N ALA A 20 -12.92 -41.48 -46.89
CA ALA A 20 -13.88 -41.89 -45.89
C ALA A 20 -15.10 -40.96 -45.97
N THR A 21 -16.17 -41.52 -46.49
CA THR A 21 -17.50 -40.94 -46.50
C THR A 21 -18.02 -40.96 -45.05
N CYS A 22 -18.10 -39.84 -44.37
CA CYS A 22 -18.78 -39.74 -43.09
C CYS A 22 -19.97 -38.81 -43.19
N LEU A 23 -21.10 -39.37 -42.83
CA LEU A 23 -22.39 -38.70 -42.66
C LEU A 23 -22.28 -37.46 -41.76
N ILE A 24 -22.78 -36.34 -42.24
CA ILE A 24 -22.89 -35.10 -41.49
C ILE A 24 -24.15 -35.23 -40.64
N ALA A 25 -23.99 -35.52 -39.34
CA ALA A 25 -25.00 -35.28 -38.34
C ALA A 25 -24.83 -33.83 -37.89
N SER A 26 -25.71 -32.94 -38.34
CA SER A 26 -25.76 -31.55 -37.88
C SER A 26 -26.28 -31.47 -36.43
N GLY A 27 -25.36 -31.59 -35.48
CA GLY A 27 -25.62 -31.25 -34.09
C GLY A 27 -25.39 -29.74 -33.89
N ILE A 28 -26.46 -28.97 -33.74
CA ILE A 28 -26.36 -27.57 -33.31
C ILE A 28 -25.93 -27.61 -31.83
N ALA A 29 -24.65 -27.51 -31.57
CA ALA A 29 -24.15 -27.20 -30.23
C ALA A 29 -24.40 -25.72 -29.97
N VAL A 30 -25.48 -25.42 -29.24
CA VAL A 30 -25.66 -24.12 -28.62
C VAL A 30 -24.61 -24.00 -27.52
N GLY A 31 -23.43 -23.51 -27.91
CA GLY A 31 -22.39 -23.14 -26.98
C GLY A 31 -22.84 -21.90 -26.20
N GLY A 32 -23.45 -22.13 -25.06
CA GLY A 32 -23.64 -21.05 -24.08
C GLY A 32 -22.27 -20.60 -23.60
N SER A 33 -21.80 -19.46 -24.15
CA SER A 33 -20.68 -18.72 -23.55
C SER A 33 -21.15 -18.20 -22.21
N THR A 34 -20.87 -18.95 -21.13
CA THR A 34 -20.92 -18.37 -19.81
C THR A 34 -19.80 -17.33 -19.75
N SER A 35 -20.16 -16.09 -20.01
CA SER A 35 -19.34 -14.94 -19.63
C SER A 35 -19.19 -15.03 -18.11
N LEU A 36 -18.02 -15.44 -17.66
CA LEU A 36 -17.61 -15.19 -16.28
C LEU A 36 -17.54 -13.67 -16.16
N ALA A 37 -18.59 -13.05 -15.62
CA ALA A 37 -18.50 -11.68 -15.18
C ALA A 37 -17.32 -11.66 -14.20
N GLU A 38 -16.25 -10.96 -14.55
CA GLU A 38 -15.20 -10.62 -13.59
C GLU A 38 -15.89 -9.85 -12.48
N ASP A 39 -15.98 -10.46 -11.29
CA ASP A 39 -16.46 -9.79 -10.07
C ASP A 39 -15.40 -8.76 -9.65
N ASN A 40 -15.29 -7.69 -10.42
CA ASN A 40 -14.47 -6.56 -10.04
C ASN A 40 -15.06 -5.91 -8.79
N PRO A 41 -14.26 -5.66 -7.75
CA PRO A 41 -14.76 -4.98 -6.57
C PRO A 41 -15.33 -3.59 -6.96
N PRO A 42 -16.39 -3.13 -6.29
CA PRO A 42 -16.99 -1.85 -6.59
C PRO A 42 -16.01 -0.69 -6.34
N PHE A 43 -16.18 0.39 -7.11
CA PHE A 43 -15.45 1.63 -6.84
C PHE A 43 -15.84 2.17 -5.45
N VAL A 44 -14.84 2.45 -4.61
CA VAL A 44 -15.01 3.12 -3.31
C VAL A 44 -14.69 4.60 -3.46
N ARG A 45 -15.60 5.46 -2.95
CA ARG A 45 -15.41 6.92 -2.94
C ARG A 45 -15.71 7.43 -1.53
N ILE A 46 -14.71 8.08 -0.91
CA ILE A 46 -14.82 8.64 0.43
C ILE A 46 -14.46 10.11 0.34
N THR A 47 -15.44 11.00 0.51
CA THR A 47 -15.19 12.44 0.58
C THR A 47 -14.66 12.82 1.97
N PRO A 48 -14.10 14.02 2.18
CA PRO A 48 -13.66 14.44 3.51
C PRO A 48 -14.77 14.37 4.58
N ALA A 49 -16.02 14.60 4.19
CA ALA A 49 -17.17 14.52 5.09
C ALA A 49 -17.55 13.07 5.48
N ASP A 50 -17.17 12.10 4.66
CA ASP A 50 -17.48 10.68 4.87
C ASP A 50 -16.39 9.94 5.62
N VAL A 51 -15.32 10.62 6.06
CA VAL A 51 -14.24 9.99 6.82
C VAL A 51 -14.69 9.66 8.23
N HIS A 52 -14.72 8.38 8.56
CA HIS A 52 -15.09 7.90 9.90
C HIS A 52 -13.88 7.86 10.83
N TRP A 53 -13.68 8.94 11.56
CA TRP A 53 -12.63 9.06 12.55
C TRP A 53 -12.95 8.28 13.83
N ARG A 54 -11.94 7.65 14.41
CA ARG A 54 -12.00 6.94 15.68
C ARG A 54 -10.81 7.36 16.53
N ASP A 55 -11.03 7.63 17.79
CA ASP A 55 -9.94 7.90 18.73
C ASP A 55 -9.06 6.66 18.90
N LEU A 56 -7.76 6.85 18.88
CA LEU A 56 -6.83 5.79 19.24
C LEU A 56 -6.84 5.61 20.76
N PRO A 57 -7.04 4.39 21.27
CA PRO A 57 -6.92 4.12 22.70
C PRO A 57 -5.55 4.56 23.24
N GLY A 58 -5.52 5.40 24.26
CA GLY A 58 -4.29 5.98 24.79
C GLY A 58 -3.59 6.99 23.87
N GLY A 59 -4.24 7.43 22.79
CA GLY A 59 -3.65 8.29 21.75
C GLY A 59 -3.67 9.79 22.07
N HIS A 60 -4.07 10.23 23.26
CA HIS A 60 -4.05 11.64 23.67
C HIS A 60 -4.73 12.59 22.66
N GLY A 61 -5.83 12.14 22.04
CA GLY A 61 -6.56 12.89 21.01
C GLY A 61 -6.15 12.60 19.56
N VAL A 62 -5.21 11.70 19.35
CA VAL A 62 -4.92 11.17 17.99
C VAL A 62 -6.09 10.34 17.51
N GLN A 63 -6.50 10.59 16.27
CA GLN A 63 -7.58 9.88 15.62
C GLN A 63 -7.08 9.14 14.38
N MET A 64 -7.69 8.00 14.09
CA MET A 64 -7.41 7.23 12.89
C MET A 64 -8.70 6.91 12.14
N ALA A 65 -8.63 6.90 10.81
CA ALA A 65 -9.69 6.41 9.93
C ALA A 65 -9.11 5.39 8.95
N ILE A 66 -9.76 4.24 8.81
CA ILE A 66 -9.42 3.24 7.80
C ILE A 66 -10.24 3.55 6.54
N LEU A 67 -9.55 3.82 5.43
CA LEU A 67 -10.19 4.10 4.13
C LEU A 67 -10.29 2.84 3.27
N GLN A 68 -9.28 1.97 3.36
CA GLN A 68 -9.17 0.74 2.57
C GLN A 68 -8.39 -0.31 3.35
N GLY A 69 -8.77 -1.58 3.16
CA GLY A 69 -8.07 -2.72 3.74
C GLY A 69 -8.21 -2.83 5.26
N ASP A 70 -7.36 -3.63 5.87
CA ASP A 70 -7.33 -3.86 7.32
C ASP A 70 -5.87 -3.83 7.80
N PRO A 71 -5.45 -2.75 8.47
CA PRO A 71 -4.07 -2.63 8.95
C PRO A 71 -3.69 -3.64 10.03
N SER A 72 -4.64 -4.38 10.59
CA SER A 72 -4.34 -5.41 11.60
C SER A 72 -3.98 -6.76 10.99
N LYS A 73 -4.30 -6.99 9.72
CA LYS A 73 -4.10 -8.28 9.05
C LYS A 73 -2.83 -8.31 8.22
N PRO A 74 -2.11 -9.44 8.18
CA PRO A 74 -0.92 -9.57 7.33
C PRO A 74 -1.28 -9.66 5.85
N GLY A 75 -0.36 -9.18 4.99
CA GLY A 75 -0.32 -9.42 3.55
C GLY A 75 -1.31 -8.61 2.70
N GLY A 76 -2.06 -7.68 3.27
CA GLY A 76 -2.98 -6.83 2.53
C GLY A 76 -2.54 -5.37 2.50
N THR A 77 -2.76 -4.69 1.39
CA THR A 77 -2.59 -3.23 1.34
C THR A 77 -3.67 -2.55 2.17
N TYR A 78 -3.28 -1.59 2.99
CA TYR A 78 -4.21 -0.71 3.69
C TYR A 78 -3.95 0.76 3.34
N VAL A 79 -5.00 1.57 3.45
CA VAL A 79 -4.93 3.03 3.40
C VAL A 79 -5.65 3.57 4.63
N ILE A 80 -4.93 4.32 5.45
CA ILE A 80 -5.46 4.97 6.64
C ILE A 80 -5.19 6.47 6.60
N ARG A 81 -5.94 7.23 7.39
CA ARG A 81 -5.60 8.59 7.78
C ARG A 81 -5.37 8.65 9.26
N VAL A 82 -4.38 9.43 9.66
CA VAL A 82 -4.09 9.75 11.06
C VAL A 82 -4.18 11.26 11.23
N LYS A 83 -4.86 11.67 12.29
CA LYS A 83 -5.00 13.07 12.68
C LYS A 83 -4.35 13.26 14.04
N PHE A 84 -3.31 14.06 14.06
CA PHE A 84 -2.62 14.48 15.28
C PHE A 84 -3.22 15.78 15.80
N PRO A 85 -3.52 15.91 17.10
CA PRO A 85 -3.82 17.20 17.68
C PRO A 85 -2.58 18.09 17.71
N PRO A 86 -2.73 19.42 17.92
CA PRO A 86 -1.59 20.31 18.13
C PRO A 86 -0.69 19.84 19.27
N HIS A 87 0.60 20.12 19.15
CA HIS A 87 1.61 19.90 20.20
C HIS A 87 1.78 18.44 20.65
N LEU A 88 1.43 17.47 19.80
CA LEU A 88 1.59 16.06 20.12
C LEU A 88 2.38 15.34 19.03
N MET A 89 3.42 14.64 19.45
CA MET A 89 4.26 13.80 18.60
C MET A 89 4.37 12.40 19.19
N ASP A 90 4.60 11.40 18.35
CA ASP A 90 4.93 10.07 18.86
C ASP A 90 6.40 9.92 19.24
N SER A 91 6.67 8.95 20.11
CA SER A 91 8.03 8.57 20.50
C SER A 91 8.73 7.80 19.37
N PRO A 92 10.07 7.71 19.38
CA PRO A 92 10.82 6.92 18.42
C PRO A 92 10.31 5.48 18.33
N HIS A 93 9.91 5.10 17.14
CA HIS A 93 9.32 3.80 16.84
C HIS A 93 9.64 3.36 15.42
N TRP A 94 9.29 2.13 15.07
CA TRP A 94 9.42 1.60 13.72
C TRP A 94 8.23 0.68 13.36
N HIS A 95 8.09 0.40 12.07
CA HIS A 95 7.04 -0.47 11.53
C HIS A 95 7.63 -1.67 10.79
N PRO A 96 6.96 -2.84 10.77
CA PRO A 96 7.49 -4.03 10.14
C PRO A 96 7.60 -3.94 8.61
N HIS A 97 6.78 -3.09 7.98
CA HIS A 97 6.70 -2.92 6.52
C HIS A 97 6.87 -1.45 6.12
N ASP A 98 7.20 -1.25 4.86
CA ASP A 98 7.30 0.08 4.24
C ASP A 98 5.97 0.85 4.34
N ARG A 99 6.07 2.16 4.53
CA ARG A 99 4.93 3.09 4.53
C ARG A 99 5.17 4.26 3.61
N TYR A 100 4.13 4.68 2.94
CA TYR A 100 4.08 5.84 2.06
C TYR A 100 3.14 6.85 2.67
N VAL A 101 3.67 8.00 3.07
CA VAL A 101 2.93 9.02 3.82
C VAL A 101 2.77 10.26 2.98
N THR A 102 1.54 10.78 2.90
CA THR A 102 1.23 12.06 2.26
C THR A 102 0.60 12.97 3.30
N VAL A 103 1.12 14.18 3.45
CA VAL A 103 0.53 15.20 4.30
C VAL A 103 -0.67 15.82 3.58
N LEU A 104 -1.86 15.75 4.19
CA LEU A 104 -3.09 16.30 3.64
C LEU A 104 -3.42 17.69 4.19
N GLU A 105 -3.20 17.89 5.49
CA GLU A 105 -3.51 19.14 6.19
C GLU A 105 -2.45 19.46 7.23
N GLY A 106 -2.22 20.75 7.47
CA GLY A 106 -1.29 21.26 8.47
C GLY A 106 0.19 21.10 8.10
N THR A 107 1.05 21.13 9.09
CA THR A 107 2.49 20.89 8.97
C THR A 107 2.86 19.71 9.85
N TRP A 108 3.23 18.60 9.21
CA TRP A 108 3.69 17.39 9.87
C TRP A 108 5.18 17.47 10.13
N TYR A 109 5.58 17.28 11.37
CA TYR A 109 6.97 17.29 11.78
C TYR A 109 7.47 15.85 11.88
N SER A 110 8.59 15.55 11.22
CA SER A 110 9.15 14.21 11.22
C SER A 110 10.64 14.23 11.47
N GLY A 111 11.10 13.33 12.33
CA GLY A 111 12.51 13.07 12.58
C GLY A 111 12.84 11.59 12.39
N THR A 112 14.12 11.28 12.24
CA THR A 112 14.62 9.92 12.02
C THR A 112 15.63 9.52 13.08
N GLY A 113 15.69 8.23 13.37
CA GLY A 113 16.60 7.65 14.37
C GLY A 113 15.91 7.36 15.71
N ASP A 114 16.71 6.87 16.64
CA ASP A 114 16.24 6.31 17.93
C ASP A 114 16.08 7.37 19.03
N THR A 115 16.49 8.60 18.76
CA THR A 115 16.46 9.68 19.76
C THR A 115 15.46 10.74 19.36
N PHE A 116 14.52 11.03 20.25
CA PHE A 116 13.56 12.13 20.07
C PHE A 116 14.27 13.47 20.27
N ASP A 117 14.26 14.30 19.22
CA ASP A 117 14.81 15.66 19.25
C ASP A 117 13.95 16.58 18.36
N PRO A 118 12.91 17.20 18.93
CA PRO A 118 11.95 18.01 18.16
C PRO A 118 12.60 19.23 17.49
N ALA A 119 13.78 19.67 17.93
CA ALA A 119 14.51 20.75 17.27
C ALA A 119 15.09 20.34 15.91
N ARG A 120 15.25 19.04 15.69
CA ARG A 120 15.75 18.45 14.41
C ARG A 120 14.64 17.94 13.51
N ALA A 121 13.39 18.05 13.94
CA ALA A 121 12.25 17.64 13.11
C ALA A 121 12.17 18.45 11.82
N VAL A 122 11.96 17.76 10.71
CA VAL A 122 11.75 18.38 9.40
C VAL A 122 10.26 18.73 9.25
N PRO A 123 9.89 20.01 9.03
CA PRO A 123 8.51 20.38 8.79
C PRO A 123 8.09 20.02 7.36
N LEU A 124 7.07 19.21 7.22
CA LEU A 124 6.48 18.77 5.97
C LEU A 124 5.06 19.35 5.86
N LYS A 125 4.85 20.30 4.97
CA LYS A 125 3.55 20.94 4.74
C LYS A 125 2.62 20.07 3.91
N ALA A 126 1.33 20.39 3.89
CA ALA A 126 0.34 19.75 3.04
C ALA A 126 0.83 19.63 1.58
N GLY A 127 0.65 18.45 0.98
CA GLY A 127 1.21 18.06 -0.32
C GLY A 127 2.60 17.40 -0.25
N SER A 128 3.27 17.41 0.90
CA SER A 128 4.55 16.71 1.07
C SER A 128 4.35 15.19 1.10
N PHE A 129 5.40 14.49 0.70
CA PHE A 129 5.50 13.03 0.71
C PHE A 129 6.70 12.59 1.54
N MET A 130 6.54 11.51 2.29
CA MET A 130 7.63 10.84 2.99
C MET A 130 7.51 9.32 2.83
N PHE A 131 8.65 8.66 2.64
CA PHE A 131 8.79 7.22 2.65
C PHE A 131 9.38 6.77 3.99
N HIS A 132 8.71 5.87 4.69
CA HIS A 132 9.21 5.18 5.87
C HIS A 132 9.64 3.77 5.50
N PRO A 133 10.95 3.49 5.41
CA PRO A 133 11.44 2.13 5.19
C PRO A 133 11.05 1.21 6.35
N ALA A 134 10.80 -0.05 6.04
CA ALA A 134 10.58 -1.08 7.04
C ALA A 134 11.68 -1.09 8.08
N LYS A 135 11.31 -1.14 9.37
CA LYS A 135 12.21 -1.20 10.54
C LYS A 135 13.14 0.00 10.72
N ALA A 136 12.97 1.07 9.94
CA ALA A 136 13.70 2.30 10.16
C ALA A 136 13.02 3.13 11.26
N SER A 137 13.76 3.45 12.31
CA SER A 137 13.26 4.24 13.43
C SER A 137 13.02 5.69 13.03
N HIS A 138 11.89 6.19 13.46
CA HIS A 138 11.45 7.57 13.23
C HIS A 138 10.48 7.99 14.36
N TRP A 139 10.14 9.27 14.36
CA TRP A 139 9.17 9.88 15.25
C TRP A 139 8.55 11.07 14.53
N ASP A 140 7.26 11.33 14.75
CA ASP A 140 6.52 12.34 13.99
C ASP A 140 5.26 12.84 14.71
N GLY A 141 4.61 13.85 14.13
CA GLY A 141 3.38 14.39 14.67
C GLY A 141 3.21 15.87 14.38
N SER A 142 2.44 16.57 15.24
CA SER A 142 2.25 18.01 15.18
C SER A 142 3.07 18.69 16.29
N ALA A 143 4.10 19.44 15.91
CA ALA A 143 4.85 20.28 16.86
C ALA A 143 4.38 21.76 16.82
N GLY A 144 3.36 22.09 16.06
CA GLY A 144 2.79 23.43 15.95
C GLY A 144 1.40 23.55 16.57
N ASP A 145 0.80 24.73 16.38
CA ASP A 145 -0.50 25.10 16.94
C ASP A 145 -1.70 24.55 16.15
N GLU A 146 -1.44 23.85 15.04
CA GLU A 146 -2.47 23.31 14.16
C GLU A 146 -2.51 21.79 14.20
N PRO A 147 -3.70 21.18 14.07
CA PRO A 147 -3.78 19.76 13.86
C PRO A 147 -3.18 19.37 12.50
N VAL A 148 -2.72 18.13 12.40
CA VAL A 148 -2.14 17.58 11.16
C VAL A 148 -2.93 16.35 10.73
N ILE A 149 -3.19 16.23 9.44
CA ILE A 149 -3.75 15.02 8.84
C ILE A 149 -2.76 14.46 7.83
N VAL A 150 -2.38 13.22 8.03
CA VAL A 150 -1.58 12.45 7.07
C VAL A 150 -2.38 11.26 6.53
N GLN A 151 -2.13 10.88 5.28
CA GLN A 151 -2.60 9.63 4.71
C GLN A 151 -1.43 8.67 4.57
N ILE A 152 -1.61 7.46 5.06
CA ILE A 152 -0.60 6.42 5.08
C ILE A 152 -1.10 5.23 4.26
N THR A 153 -0.26 4.77 3.33
CA THR A 153 -0.45 3.52 2.60
C THR A 153 0.66 2.56 2.99
N GLY A 154 0.31 1.33 3.30
CA GLY A 154 1.27 0.30 3.68
C GLY A 154 0.72 -1.10 3.46
N GLU A 155 1.54 -2.09 3.76
CA GLU A 155 1.15 -3.49 3.84
C GLU A 155 0.97 -3.88 5.31
N GLY A 156 -0.07 -4.67 5.60
CA GLY A 156 -0.32 -5.14 6.96
C GLY A 156 0.57 -6.32 7.38
N PRO A 157 0.82 -6.51 8.66
CA PRO A 157 0.27 -5.72 9.76
C PRO A 157 0.95 -4.35 9.90
N GLY A 158 0.13 -3.30 10.10
CA GLY A 158 0.58 -1.93 10.35
C GLY A 158 1.01 -1.69 11.80
N ALA A 159 1.65 -2.67 12.42
CA ALA A 159 2.09 -2.58 13.81
C ALA A 159 3.12 -1.48 14.04
N THR A 160 3.14 -0.96 15.26
CA THR A 160 4.15 -0.02 15.76
C THR A 160 4.97 -0.71 16.85
N THR A 161 6.29 -0.57 16.79
CA THR A 161 7.20 -1.07 17.82
C THR A 161 8.03 0.09 18.35
N GLN A 162 7.91 0.38 19.63
CA GLN A 162 8.68 1.43 20.30
C GLN A 162 10.15 1.06 20.36
N VAL A 163 11.04 2.02 20.12
CA VAL A 163 12.50 1.85 20.28
C VAL A 163 12.84 1.65 21.76
N ASP A 164 12.25 2.46 22.63
CA ASP A 164 12.34 2.28 24.07
C ASP A 164 10.95 2.06 24.67
N PRO A 165 10.58 0.83 25.06
CA PRO A 165 9.25 0.54 25.61
C PRO A 165 8.98 1.15 26.99
N LYS A 166 9.96 1.83 27.60
CA LYS A 166 9.79 2.56 28.86
C LYS A 166 9.36 4.01 28.64
N GLN A 167 9.54 4.52 27.42
CA GLN A 167 9.05 5.86 27.05
C GLN A 167 7.53 5.83 26.81
N PRO A 168 6.83 6.94 27.06
CA PRO A 168 5.42 7.05 26.66
C PRO A 168 5.31 6.97 25.13
N ASP A 169 4.21 6.44 24.61
CA ASP A 169 3.98 6.37 23.16
C ASP A 169 3.86 7.77 22.53
N TRP A 170 3.43 8.75 23.33
CA TRP A 170 3.16 10.11 22.88
C TRP A 170 3.88 11.13 23.77
N ILE A 171 4.42 12.17 23.14
CA ILE A 171 5.17 13.24 23.77
C ILE A 171 4.50 14.57 23.45
N GLU A 172 4.10 15.31 24.49
CA GLU A 172 3.68 16.69 24.32
C GLU A 172 4.90 17.59 24.08
N VAL A 173 4.80 18.44 23.06
CA VAL A 173 5.87 19.37 22.67
C VAL A 173 5.38 20.82 22.81
N HIS A 174 6.13 21.61 23.53
CA HIS A 174 5.89 23.04 23.67
C HIS A 174 7.05 23.78 22.98
N ARG A 175 6.71 24.60 22.01
CA ARG A 175 7.66 25.48 21.30
C ARG A 175 7.47 26.91 21.74
#